data_ae2a50ba96ec0559b9f2d528edddb2da
#
_entry.id   ae2a50ba96ec0559b9f2d528edddb2da
#
_cell.length_a   1.000
_cell.length_b   1.000
_cell.length_c   1.000
_cell.angle_alpha   90.00
_cell.angle_beta   90.00
_cell.angle_gamma   90.00
#
_symmetry.space_group_name_H-M   'P 1'
#
loop_
_entity.id
_entity.type
_entity.pdbx_description
1 polymer ?
#
loop_
_entity_poly.entity_id
_entity_poly.type
_entity_poly.pdbx_seq_one_letter_code
_entity_poly.pdbx_strand_id
1 'polypeptide(L)'
;MPYIATADGTRLFYNDWGTGRPVVLIHGWPLDADMWEYQAPDLVAAGYRVIAYDRRGFGRSDQPATGYDYDTLADDLKALMDELDLTQATLVGFSMGGGEVARYMSRHGTQRVASAVLIGSVTPGLLQGPNNPDGVPASVFAEMIEGLKTDRPAFLATFGKQFYGAGMLNFQVSNELLAWTANVAMLASPIATMACVKAFSETDFQGDMAAFTVPTLIIHGGADATVPIDTSADRAAKMVPNALYRVYEDAPHGLFFTDKHRLNPDLLVFLGGGIEAASHRKLEGGKTLV
;
A
#
# COMPACT_ATOMS: atom_id res chain seq x y z
N MET A 1 1.21 25.39 -0.38
CA MET A 1 0.78 23.99 -0.25
C MET A 1 1.97 23.12 -0.65
N PRO A 2 2.23 22.03 0.03
CA PRO A 2 3.41 21.22 -0.21
C PRO A 2 3.21 20.36 -1.48
N TYR A 3 3.89 20.74 -2.54
CA TYR A 3 3.97 19.99 -3.79
C TYR A 3 5.42 19.81 -4.18
N ILE A 4 5.76 18.65 -4.70
CA ILE A 4 7.00 18.45 -5.46
C ILE A 4 6.66 18.35 -6.95
N ALA A 5 7.62 18.61 -7.82
CA ALA A 5 7.50 18.37 -9.25
C ALA A 5 8.35 17.18 -9.65
N THR A 6 7.75 16.25 -10.38
CA THR A 6 8.45 15.10 -10.97
C THR A 6 9.19 15.50 -12.26
N ALA A 7 9.98 14.60 -12.82
CA ALA A 7 10.79 14.87 -14.01
C ALA A 7 9.95 15.25 -15.25
N ASP A 8 8.71 14.75 -15.34
CA ASP A 8 7.78 15.09 -16.42
C ASP A 8 6.90 16.34 -16.12
N GLY A 9 7.15 17.00 -14.98
CA GLY A 9 6.44 18.18 -14.54
C GLY A 9 5.14 17.91 -13.79
N THR A 10 4.76 16.66 -13.55
CA THR A 10 3.60 16.30 -12.73
C THR A 10 3.84 16.74 -11.28
N ARG A 11 2.90 17.49 -10.69
CA ARG A 11 3.00 17.90 -9.30
C ARG A 11 2.34 16.89 -8.39
N LEU A 12 3.07 16.44 -7.38
CA LEU A 12 2.58 15.54 -6.35
C LEU A 12 2.36 16.31 -5.05
N PHE A 13 1.16 16.23 -4.52
CA PHE A 13 0.84 16.73 -3.20
C PHE A 13 1.39 15.79 -2.14
N TYR A 14 1.88 16.33 -1.03
CA TYR A 14 2.27 15.55 0.14
C TYR A 14 1.92 16.25 1.45
N ASN A 15 1.69 15.47 2.46
CA ASN A 15 1.66 15.88 3.85
C ASN A 15 3.03 15.56 4.49
N ASP A 16 3.51 16.42 5.38
CA ASP A 16 4.78 16.26 6.11
C ASP A 16 4.56 16.69 7.56
N TRP A 17 4.58 15.73 8.46
CA TRP A 17 4.29 15.95 9.87
C TRP A 17 5.41 15.45 10.76
N GLY A 18 5.65 16.15 11.87
CA GLY A 18 6.63 15.77 12.89
C GLY A 18 8.06 15.99 12.43
N THR A 19 8.98 15.37 13.15
CA THR A 19 10.44 15.44 12.94
C THR A 19 11.06 14.09 13.30
N GLY A 20 12.31 13.84 12.92
CA GLY A 20 13.01 12.59 13.24
C GLY A 20 13.16 11.68 12.03
N ARG A 21 13.26 10.36 12.24
CA ARG A 21 13.45 9.42 11.13
C ARG A 21 12.25 9.41 10.20
N PRO A 22 12.45 9.50 8.86
CA PRO A 22 11.35 9.56 7.93
C PRO A 22 10.61 8.22 7.82
N VAL A 23 9.26 8.31 7.77
CA VAL A 23 8.36 7.22 7.39
C VAL A 23 7.53 7.71 6.22
N VAL A 24 7.69 7.11 5.06
CA VAL A 24 6.95 7.45 3.84
C VAL A 24 5.79 6.48 3.69
N LEU A 25 4.57 7.01 3.73
CA LEU A 25 3.33 6.26 3.65
C LEU A 25 2.76 6.33 2.23
N ILE A 26 2.63 5.18 1.56
CA ILE A 26 2.25 5.04 0.16
C ILE A 26 0.90 4.36 0.09
N HIS A 27 -0.11 5.11 -0.36
CA HIS A 27 -1.50 4.68 -0.35
C HIS A 27 -1.82 3.59 -1.37
N GLY A 28 -2.91 2.84 -1.11
CA GLY A 28 -3.49 1.87 -2.04
C GLY A 28 -4.48 2.49 -3.02
N TRP A 29 -4.86 1.70 -4.02
CA TRP A 29 -5.93 2.05 -4.95
C TRP A 29 -7.31 1.81 -4.28
N PRO A 30 -8.31 2.64 -4.49
CA PRO A 30 -8.32 3.90 -5.23
C PRO A 30 -8.25 5.13 -4.30
N LEU A 31 -7.56 5.00 -3.16
CA LEU A 31 -7.48 6.03 -2.12
C LEU A 31 -6.36 7.05 -2.40
N ASP A 32 -6.13 7.94 -1.45
CA ASP A 32 -5.06 8.93 -1.43
C ASP A 32 -4.36 8.95 -0.05
N ALA A 33 -3.52 9.94 0.21
CA ALA A 33 -2.74 10.04 1.45
C ALA A 33 -3.62 10.14 2.72
N ASP A 34 -4.86 10.58 2.59
CA ASP A 34 -5.76 10.74 3.74
C ASP A 34 -6.17 9.40 4.36
N MET A 35 -6.00 8.26 3.64
CA MET A 35 -6.21 6.94 4.24
C MET A 35 -5.36 6.70 5.50
N TRP A 36 -4.23 7.39 5.62
CA TRP A 36 -3.27 7.22 6.70
C TRP A 36 -3.59 8.03 7.97
N GLU A 37 -4.77 8.69 8.02
CA GLU A 37 -5.18 9.51 9.17
C GLU A 37 -5.22 8.75 10.50
N TYR A 38 -5.30 7.42 10.46
CA TYR A 38 -5.32 6.56 11.65
C TYR A 38 -3.92 6.06 12.05
N GLN A 39 -2.90 6.14 11.18
CA GLN A 39 -1.52 5.75 11.46
C GLN A 39 -0.63 6.97 11.73
N ALA A 40 -0.80 8.04 10.97
CA ALA A 40 0.07 9.20 11.04
C ALA A 40 0.16 9.85 12.44
N PRO A 41 -0.95 10.05 13.19
CA PRO A 41 -0.88 10.64 14.52
C PRO A 41 -0.03 9.82 15.50
N ASP A 42 -0.17 8.49 15.51
CA ASP A 42 0.59 7.62 16.41
C ASP A 42 2.08 7.61 16.07
N LEU A 43 2.42 7.61 14.77
CA LEU A 43 3.80 7.67 14.29
C LEU A 43 4.45 9.02 14.65
N VAL A 44 3.73 10.13 14.46
CA VAL A 44 4.21 11.48 14.85
C VAL A 44 4.40 11.57 16.36
N ALA A 45 3.45 11.07 17.15
CA ALA A 45 3.55 11.05 18.61
C ALA A 45 4.75 10.20 19.10
N ALA A 46 5.14 9.19 18.33
CA ALA A 46 6.33 8.37 18.61
C ALA A 46 7.65 9.02 18.13
N GLY A 47 7.61 10.23 17.57
CA GLY A 47 8.79 11.00 17.19
C GLY A 47 9.31 10.75 15.78
N TYR A 48 8.49 10.22 14.87
CA TYR A 48 8.83 10.06 13.46
C TYR A 48 8.42 11.29 12.66
N ARG A 49 9.15 11.55 11.55
CA ARG A 49 8.70 12.45 10.49
C ARG A 49 7.88 11.62 9.50
N VAL A 50 6.61 11.92 9.38
CA VAL A 50 5.67 11.16 8.56
C VAL A 50 5.36 11.92 7.28
N ILE A 51 5.66 11.32 6.14
CA ILE A 51 5.38 11.83 4.82
C ILE A 51 4.33 10.94 4.17
N ALA A 52 3.17 11.49 3.81
CA ALA A 52 2.14 10.79 3.05
C ALA A 52 1.82 11.60 1.80
N TYR A 53 1.93 11.02 0.62
CA TYR A 53 1.70 11.73 -0.63
C TYR A 53 0.53 11.15 -1.42
N ASP A 54 -0.11 12.00 -2.20
CA ASP A 54 -1.10 11.57 -3.18
C ASP A 54 -0.36 11.20 -4.48
N ARG A 55 -0.54 9.94 -4.92
CA ARG A 55 0.01 9.46 -6.20
C ARG A 55 -0.53 10.32 -7.35
N ARG A 56 0.24 10.45 -8.45
CA ARG A 56 -0.29 11.05 -9.68
C ARG A 56 -1.66 10.49 -10.03
N GLY A 57 -2.59 11.34 -10.41
CA GLY A 57 -3.96 10.97 -10.75
C GLY A 57 -4.90 10.77 -9.56
N PHE A 58 -4.43 10.93 -8.32
CA PHE A 58 -5.20 10.72 -7.09
C PHE A 58 -5.18 11.97 -6.20
N GLY A 59 -6.23 12.12 -5.39
CA GLY A 59 -6.35 13.16 -4.40
C GLY A 59 -6.07 14.56 -4.96
N ARG A 60 -5.10 15.25 -4.37
CA ARG A 60 -4.70 16.63 -4.66
C ARG A 60 -3.57 16.75 -5.70
N SER A 61 -2.99 15.61 -6.12
CA SER A 61 -1.95 15.59 -7.14
C SER A 61 -2.50 15.86 -8.54
N ASP A 62 -1.61 16.27 -9.46
CA ASP A 62 -1.97 16.47 -10.85
C ASP A 62 -2.46 15.15 -11.48
N GLN A 63 -3.35 15.26 -12.46
CA GLN A 63 -4.01 14.14 -13.12
C GLN A 63 -3.60 14.01 -14.60
N PRO A 64 -2.36 13.62 -14.90
CA PRO A 64 -1.92 13.44 -16.29
C PRO A 64 -2.71 12.34 -17.00
N ALA A 65 -2.68 12.33 -18.34
CA ALA A 65 -3.37 11.32 -19.13
C ALA A 65 -2.63 9.97 -19.19
N THR A 66 -1.35 9.93 -18.80
CA THR A 66 -0.45 8.75 -18.89
C THR A 66 0.51 8.69 -17.68
N GLY A 67 1.36 7.65 -17.64
CA GLY A 67 2.38 7.51 -16.60
C GLY A 67 1.88 6.79 -15.35
N TYR A 68 1.03 5.81 -15.52
CA TYR A 68 0.45 5.02 -14.42
C TYR A 68 1.06 3.63 -14.28
N ASP A 69 2.17 3.37 -14.98
CA ASP A 69 2.98 2.17 -14.79
C ASP A 69 3.91 2.30 -13.58
N TYR A 70 4.34 1.17 -13.02
CA TYR A 70 5.13 1.16 -11.80
C TYR A 70 6.54 1.74 -11.95
N ASP A 71 7.11 1.78 -13.13
CA ASP A 71 8.41 2.43 -13.35
C ASP A 71 8.27 3.93 -13.14
N THR A 72 7.22 4.53 -13.72
CA THR A 72 6.89 5.94 -13.52
C THR A 72 6.54 6.24 -12.06
N LEU A 73 5.75 5.38 -11.41
CA LEU A 73 5.37 5.57 -10.00
C LEU A 73 6.59 5.47 -9.06
N ALA A 74 7.53 4.58 -9.35
CA ALA A 74 8.79 4.49 -8.60
C ALA A 74 9.69 5.71 -8.83
N ASP A 75 9.70 6.27 -10.04
CA ASP A 75 10.42 7.51 -10.36
C ASP A 75 9.79 8.71 -9.64
N ASP A 76 8.46 8.75 -9.48
CA ASP A 76 7.74 9.73 -8.67
C ASP A 76 8.12 9.66 -7.19
N LEU A 77 8.12 8.45 -6.62
CA LEU A 77 8.58 8.24 -5.25
C LEU A 77 10.03 8.68 -5.08
N LYS A 78 10.90 8.40 -6.08
CA LYS A 78 12.27 8.89 -6.06
C LYS A 78 12.33 10.41 -6.04
N ALA A 79 11.55 11.08 -6.87
CA ALA A 79 11.51 12.55 -6.90
C ALA A 79 11.09 13.13 -5.53
N LEU A 80 10.11 12.52 -4.86
CA LEU A 80 9.71 12.91 -3.50
C LEU A 80 10.86 12.70 -2.49
N MET A 81 11.52 11.53 -2.55
CA MET A 81 12.63 11.20 -1.66
C MET A 81 13.82 12.15 -1.84
N ASP A 82 14.10 12.56 -3.06
CA ASP A 82 15.21 13.46 -3.40
C ASP A 82 14.89 14.90 -2.99
N GLU A 83 13.70 15.43 -3.35
CA GLU A 83 13.31 16.81 -3.05
C GLU A 83 13.24 17.09 -1.55
N LEU A 84 12.78 16.12 -0.75
CA LEU A 84 12.70 16.23 0.70
C LEU A 84 13.99 15.77 1.41
N ASP A 85 15.03 15.40 0.67
CA ASP A 85 16.30 14.83 1.14
C ASP A 85 16.10 13.72 2.19
N LEU A 86 15.18 12.80 1.91
CA LEU A 86 14.87 11.71 2.83
C LEU A 86 15.96 10.64 2.77
N THR A 87 16.59 10.39 3.90
CA THR A 87 17.60 9.34 4.09
C THR A 87 17.21 8.48 5.29
N GLN A 88 17.65 7.22 5.31
CA GLN A 88 17.26 6.26 6.35
C GLN A 88 15.73 6.16 6.53
N ALA A 89 14.99 6.30 5.43
CA ALA A 89 13.54 6.27 5.44
C ALA A 89 13.00 4.85 5.58
N THR A 90 11.87 4.70 6.28
CA THR A 90 11.05 3.50 6.15
C THR A 90 9.99 3.74 5.08
N LEU A 91 9.93 2.87 4.08
CA LEU A 91 8.88 2.89 3.07
C LEU A 91 7.75 1.96 3.50
N VAL A 92 6.54 2.49 3.65
CA VAL A 92 5.34 1.72 4.04
C VAL A 92 4.35 1.76 2.88
N GLY A 93 4.21 0.63 2.18
CA GLY A 93 3.30 0.51 1.05
C GLY A 93 2.09 -0.34 1.38
N PHE A 94 0.89 0.24 1.17
CA PHE A 94 -0.37 -0.50 1.29
C PHE A 94 -0.87 -0.91 -0.10
N SER A 95 -1.26 -2.19 -0.26
CA SER A 95 -1.90 -2.69 -1.48
C SER A 95 -1.06 -2.39 -2.74
N MET A 96 -1.60 -1.61 -3.68
CA MET A 96 -0.88 -1.09 -4.85
C MET A 96 0.42 -0.36 -4.45
N GLY A 97 0.44 0.36 -3.33
CA GLY A 97 1.62 1.06 -2.83
C GLY A 97 2.78 0.13 -2.46
N GLY A 98 2.49 -1.13 -2.11
CA GLY A 98 3.54 -2.14 -1.91
C GLY A 98 4.29 -2.50 -3.19
N GLY A 99 3.62 -2.47 -4.34
CA GLY A 99 4.26 -2.59 -5.65
C GLY A 99 5.18 -1.42 -5.97
N GLU A 100 4.82 -0.19 -5.54
CA GLU A 100 5.72 0.97 -5.68
C GLU A 100 6.98 0.82 -4.83
N VAL A 101 6.85 0.35 -3.58
CA VAL A 101 8.02 0.04 -2.74
C VAL A 101 8.92 -0.97 -3.43
N ALA A 102 8.37 -2.07 -3.94
CA ALA A 102 9.14 -3.10 -4.62
C ALA A 102 9.88 -2.56 -5.85
N ARG A 103 9.16 -1.86 -6.73
CA ARG A 103 9.74 -1.28 -7.93
C ARG A 103 10.76 -0.16 -7.62
N TYR A 104 10.51 0.67 -6.60
CA TYR A 104 11.47 1.67 -6.16
C TYR A 104 12.79 1.01 -5.73
N MET A 105 12.74 0.00 -4.87
CA MET A 105 13.94 -0.66 -4.35
C MET A 105 14.73 -1.39 -5.45
N SER A 106 14.04 -2.01 -6.38
CA SER A 106 14.66 -2.69 -7.53
C SER A 106 15.31 -1.70 -8.50
N ARG A 107 14.63 -0.58 -8.79
CA ARG A 107 15.03 0.40 -9.81
C ARG A 107 16.05 1.43 -9.29
N HIS A 108 15.89 1.87 -8.04
CA HIS A 108 16.67 2.97 -7.46
C HIS A 108 17.59 2.54 -6.32
N GLY A 109 17.49 1.27 -5.89
CA GLY A 109 18.29 0.72 -4.79
C GLY A 109 17.80 1.14 -3.41
N THR A 110 18.53 0.68 -2.40
CA THR A 110 18.13 0.82 -0.99
C THR A 110 18.95 1.82 -0.19
N GLN A 111 19.82 2.61 -0.84
CA GLN A 111 20.79 3.49 -0.14
C GLN A 111 20.12 4.53 0.76
N ARG A 112 18.89 4.97 0.44
CA ARG A 112 18.10 5.91 1.22
C ARG A 112 17.09 5.23 2.14
N VAL A 113 16.97 3.88 2.08
CA VAL A 113 15.92 3.10 2.75
C VAL A 113 16.53 2.34 3.92
N ALA A 114 16.02 2.58 5.12
CA ALA A 114 16.41 1.84 6.32
C ALA A 114 15.62 0.54 6.50
N SER A 115 14.34 0.55 6.11
CA SER A 115 13.44 -0.60 6.22
C SER A 115 12.23 -0.46 5.30
N ALA A 116 11.53 -1.55 5.07
CA ALA A 116 10.31 -1.59 4.26
C ALA A 116 9.16 -2.28 5.00
N VAL A 117 7.93 -1.82 4.74
CA VAL A 117 6.72 -2.45 5.26
C VAL A 117 5.74 -2.63 4.10
N LEU A 118 5.26 -3.86 3.91
CA LEU A 118 4.26 -4.23 2.91
C LEU A 118 2.97 -4.62 3.64
N ILE A 119 1.89 -3.87 3.43
CA ILE A 119 0.59 -4.08 4.07
C ILE A 119 -0.44 -4.42 3.00
N GLY A 120 -1.03 -5.62 3.04
CA GLY A 120 -2.01 -6.05 2.03
C GLY A 120 -1.50 -5.90 0.60
N SER A 121 -0.19 -6.07 0.38
CA SER A 121 0.52 -5.73 -0.85
C SER A 121 0.16 -6.63 -2.01
N VAL A 122 0.12 -6.05 -3.21
CA VAL A 122 -0.09 -6.77 -4.50
C VAL A 122 1.12 -7.60 -4.93
N THR A 123 2.23 -7.53 -4.19
CA THR A 123 3.45 -8.28 -4.52
C THR A 123 3.36 -9.75 -4.12
N PRO A 124 4.02 -10.67 -4.83
CA PRO A 124 4.88 -10.48 -5.98
C PRO A 124 4.15 -10.44 -7.33
N GLY A 125 2.82 -10.38 -7.35
CA GLY A 125 2.00 -10.29 -8.55
C GLY A 125 0.64 -10.95 -8.34
N LEU A 126 -0.41 -10.41 -8.94
CA LEU A 126 -1.80 -10.86 -8.75
C LEU A 126 -2.31 -11.74 -9.88
N LEU A 127 -1.98 -11.39 -11.13
CA LEU A 127 -2.57 -12.04 -12.29
C LEU A 127 -2.28 -13.54 -12.34
N GLN A 128 -3.32 -14.32 -12.64
CA GLN A 128 -3.15 -15.74 -12.93
C GLN A 128 -2.31 -15.92 -14.19
N GLY A 129 -1.30 -16.79 -14.10
CA GLY A 129 -0.38 -17.07 -15.19
C GLY A 129 0.59 -18.18 -14.85
N PRO A 130 1.55 -18.49 -15.74
CA PRO A 130 2.52 -19.57 -15.52
C PRO A 130 3.30 -19.46 -14.20
N ASN A 131 3.63 -18.23 -13.80
CA ASN A 131 4.37 -17.93 -12.58
C ASN A 131 3.46 -17.74 -11.35
N ASN A 132 2.14 -17.73 -11.54
CA ASN A 132 1.12 -17.57 -10.49
C ASN A 132 -0.14 -18.36 -10.88
N PRO A 133 -0.12 -19.71 -10.88
CA PRO A 133 -1.22 -20.51 -11.36
C PRO A 133 -2.52 -20.33 -10.56
N ASP A 134 -2.39 -20.00 -9.28
CA ASP A 134 -3.52 -19.75 -8.38
C ASP A 134 -3.89 -18.25 -8.30
N GLY A 135 -3.32 -17.43 -9.16
CA GLY A 135 -3.55 -15.98 -9.21
C GLY A 135 -4.98 -15.61 -9.61
N VAL A 136 -5.27 -14.33 -9.50
CA VAL A 136 -6.59 -13.77 -9.82
C VAL A 136 -6.80 -13.79 -11.33
N PRO A 137 -7.92 -14.36 -11.84
CA PRO A 137 -8.21 -14.39 -13.25
C PRO A 137 -8.30 -12.99 -13.87
N ALA A 138 -7.83 -12.85 -15.12
CA ALA A 138 -7.87 -11.58 -15.86
C ALA A 138 -9.31 -11.01 -16.01
N SER A 139 -10.33 -11.88 -16.02
CA SER A 139 -11.73 -11.48 -16.09
C SER A 139 -12.16 -10.59 -14.92
N VAL A 140 -11.63 -10.84 -13.71
CA VAL A 140 -11.94 -10.04 -12.51
C VAL A 140 -11.50 -8.59 -12.72
N PHE A 141 -10.30 -8.36 -13.24
CA PHE A 141 -9.79 -7.02 -13.50
C PHE A 141 -10.51 -6.34 -14.68
N ALA A 142 -10.91 -7.11 -15.69
CA ALA A 142 -11.73 -6.62 -16.79
C ALA A 142 -13.12 -6.16 -16.28
N GLU A 143 -13.74 -6.91 -15.38
CA GLU A 143 -15.00 -6.55 -14.72
C GLU A 143 -14.86 -5.28 -13.86
N MET A 144 -13.74 -5.10 -13.14
CA MET A 144 -13.46 -3.86 -12.43
C MET A 144 -13.42 -2.66 -13.38
N ILE A 145 -12.73 -2.77 -14.50
CA ILE A 145 -12.63 -1.70 -15.51
C ILE A 145 -14.01 -1.40 -16.10
N GLU A 146 -14.80 -2.42 -16.40
CA GLU A 146 -16.14 -2.24 -16.94
C GLU A 146 -17.09 -1.61 -15.92
N GLY A 147 -17.02 -2.00 -14.65
CA GLY A 147 -17.77 -1.37 -13.57
C GLY A 147 -17.43 0.11 -13.42
N LEU A 148 -16.14 0.47 -13.50
CA LEU A 148 -15.67 1.86 -13.47
C LEU A 148 -16.19 2.69 -14.66
N LYS A 149 -16.37 2.09 -15.83
CA LYS A 149 -16.91 2.75 -17.03
C LYS A 149 -18.43 2.91 -16.98
N THR A 150 -19.12 1.90 -16.44
CA THR A 150 -20.58 1.84 -16.46
C THR A 150 -21.20 2.74 -15.38
N ASP A 151 -20.79 2.57 -14.14
CA ASP A 151 -21.24 3.40 -13.00
C ASP A 151 -20.15 3.43 -11.93
N ARG A 152 -19.20 4.34 -12.12
CA ARG A 152 -18.04 4.49 -11.22
C ARG A 152 -18.45 4.74 -9.76
N PRO A 153 -19.41 5.61 -9.42
CA PRO A 153 -19.86 5.80 -8.05
C PRO A 153 -20.41 4.52 -7.41
N ALA A 154 -21.28 3.79 -8.11
CA ALA A 154 -21.86 2.55 -7.59
C ALA A 154 -20.81 1.45 -7.45
N PHE A 155 -19.89 1.33 -8.43
CA PHE A 155 -18.77 0.40 -8.36
C PHE A 155 -17.89 0.67 -7.13
N LEU A 156 -17.44 1.92 -6.93
CA LEU A 156 -16.59 2.30 -5.81
C LEU A 156 -17.27 2.13 -4.46
N ALA A 157 -18.57 2.40 -4.36
CA ALA A 157 -19.34 2.18 -3.15
C ALA A 157 -19.44 0.67 -2.80
N THR A 158 -19.62 -0.18 -3.81
CA THR A 158 -19.67 -1.65 -3.64
C THR A 158 -18.29 -2.20 -3.29
N PHE A 159 -17.26 -1.75 -4.01
CA PHE A 159 -15.87 -2.11 -3.73
C PHE A 159 -15.45 -1.74 -2.31
N GLY A 160 -15.83 -0.54 -1.81
CA GLY A 160 -15.55 -0.12 -0.44
C GLY A 160 -16.14 -1.06 0.62
N LYS A 161 -17.32 -1.62 0.38
CA LYS A 161 -17.89 -2.62 1.30
C LYS A 161 -17.06 -3.90 1.34
N GLN A 162 -16.70 -4.45 0.18
CA GLN A 162 -15.84 -5.63 0.09
C GLN A 162 -14.46 -5.36 0.70
N PHE A 163 -13.88 -4.21 0.42
CA PHE A 163 -12.57 -3.75 0.88
C PHE A 163 -12.45 -3.80 2.42
N TYR A 164 -13.49 -3.40 3.15
CA TYR A 164 -13.53 -3.46 4.61
C TYR A 164 -14.20 -4.74 5.17
N GLY A 165 -14.54 -5.70 4.33
CA GLY A 165 -15.29 -6.88 4.76
C GLY A 165 -16.68 -6.56 5.29
N ALA A 166 -17.27 -5.41 4.94
CA ALA A 166 -18.59 -4.99 5.40
C ALA A 166 -19.67 -5.82 4.74
N GLY A 167 -20.47 -6.54 5.52
CA GLY A 167 -21.57 -7.38 5.10
C GLY A 167 -22.72 -7.36 6.08
N MET A 168 -23.83 -8.10 5.78
CA MET A 168 -25.03 -8.09 6.63
C MET A 168 -24.77 -8.53 8.09
N LEU A 169 -23.71 -9.28 8.36
CA LEU A 169 -23.32 -9.79 9.68
C LEU A 169 -22.03 -9.18 10.24
N ASN A 170 -21.35 -8.35 9.45
CA ASN A 170 -20.09 -7.73 9.88
C ASN A 170 -20.22 -6.19 9.83
N PHE A 171 -20.41 -5.59 11.00
CA PHE A 171 -20.60 -4.14 11.19
C PHE A 171 -19.33 -3.46 11.72
N GLN A 172 -18.14 -3.91 11.27
CA GLN A 172 -16.87 -3.37 11.77
C GLN A 172 -16.61 -1.93 11.31
N VAL A 173 -17.33 -1.44 10.29
CA VAL A 173 -17.17 -0.08 9.75
C VAL A 173 -18.52 0.65 9.68
N SER A 174 -18.48 1.95 9.99
CA SER A 174 -19.65 2.81 9.91
C SER A 174 -20.03 3.17 8.47
N ASN A 175 -21.27 3.57 8.25
CA ASN A 175 -21.70 4.12 6.95
C ASN A 175 -20.94 5.40 6.61
N GLU A 176 -20.57 6.19 7.62
CA GLU A 176 -19.78 7.41 7.47
C GLU A 176 -18.37 7.11 6.94
N LEU A 177 -17.74 6.04 7.43
CA LEU A 177 -16.44 5.60 6.87
C LEU A 177 -16.59 5.15 5.40
N LEU A 178 -17.61 4.37 5.08
CA LEU A 178 -17.87 3.95 3.70
C LEU A 178 -18.14 5.14 2.79
N ALA A 179 -18.88 6.13 3.25
CA ALA A 179 -19.13 7.37 2.51
C ALA A 179 -17.86 8.20 2.34
N TRP A 180 -17.06 8.34 3.39
CA TRP A 180 -15.76 9.01 3.33
C TRP A 180 -14.84 8.31 2.33
N THR A 181 -14.70 6.99 2.40
CA THR A 181 -13.89 6.20 1.47
C THR A 181 -14.32 6.39 0.01
N ALA A 182 -15.64 6.37 -0.25
CA ALA A 182 -16.17 6.62 -1.59
C ALA A 182 -15.85 8.04 -2.07
N ASN A 183 -15.94 9.05 -1.19
CA ASN A 183 -15.59 10.43 -1.54
C ASN A 183 -14.11 10.58 -1.87
N VAL A 184 -13.21 9.99 -1.08
CA VAL A 184 -11.77 9.97 -1.36
C VAL A 184 -11.49 9.31 -2.71
N ALA A 185 -12.07 8.13 -2.94
CA ALA A 185 -11.91 7.40 -4.20
C ALA A 185 -12.44 8.19 -5.43
N MET A 186 -13.46 9.02 -5.24
CA MET A 186 -14.03 9.85 -6.31
C MET A 186 -13.14 11.04 -6.69
N LEU A 187 -12.19 11.46 -5.85
CA LEU A 187 -11.19 12.49 -6.18
C LEU A 187 -10.17 12.00 -7.22
N ALA A 188 -9.97 10.70 -7.32
CA ALA A 188 -9.07 10.13 -8.32
C ALA A 188 -9.56 10.37 -9.75
N SER A 189 -8.62 10.58 -10.67
CA SER A 189 -8.91 10.67 -12.11
C SER A 189 -9.57 9.37 -12.61
N PRO A 190 -10.63 9.43 -13.42
CA PRO A 190 -11.19 8.24 -14.05
C PRO A 190 -10.18 7.52 -14.96
N ILE A 191 -9.26 8.27 -15.60
CA ILE A 191 -8.17 7.70 -16.40
C ILE A 191 -7.20 6.94 -15.49
N ALA A 192 -6.72 7.59 -14.42
CA ALA A 192 -5.81 6.99 -13.46
C ALA A 192 -6.40 5.74 -12.81
N THR A 193 -7.67 5.81 -12.41
CA THR A 193 -8.36 4.70 -11.75
C THR A 193 -8.32 3.43 -12.60
N MET A 194 -8.65 3.53 -13.89
CA MET A 194 -8.64 2.39 -14.80
C MET A 194 -7.23 1.94 -15.20
N ALA A 195 -6.32 2.90 -15.44
CA ALA A 195 -4.94 2.58 -15.80
C ALA A 195 -4.21 1.86 -14.65
N CYS A 196 -4.47 2.27 -13.40
CA CYS A 196 -3.89 1.61 -12.23
C CYS A 196 -4.45 0.21 -12.00
N VAL A 197 -5.74 -0.08 -12.32
CA VAL A 197 -6.25 -1.46 -12.31
C VAL A 197 -5.38 -2.34 -13.19
N LYS A 198 -5.06 -1.88 -14.40
CA LYS A 198 -4.19 -2.60 -15.31
C LYS A 198 -2.76 -2.73 -14.76
N ALA A 199 -2.21 -1.65 -14.22
CA ALA A 199 -0.86 -1.65 -13.68
C ALA A 199 -0.70 -2.67 -12.53
N PHE A 200 -1.55 -2.62 -11.49
CA PHE A 200 -1.38 -3.51 -10.34
C PHE A 200 -1.78 -4.96 -10.62
N SER A 201 -2.64 -5.20 -11.61
CA SER A 201 -3.00 -6.57 -11.99
C SER A 201 -1.95 -7.25 -12.85
N GLU A 202 -1.40 -6.55 -13.87
CA GLU A 202 -0.55 -7.15 -14.89
C GLU A 202 0.95 -7.14 -14.54
N THR A 203 1.38 -6.31 -13.55
CA THR A 203 2.81 -6.22 -13.23
C THR A 203 3.28 -7.43 -12.44
N ASP A 204 4.33 -8.09 -12.93
CA ASP A 204 5.08 -9.12 -12.23
C ASP A 204 6.23 -8.46 -11.46
N PHE A 205 6.19 -8.58 -10.11
CA PHE A 205 7.21 -8.06 -9.21
C PHE A 205 8.18 -9.13 -8.72
N GLN A 206 8.12 -10.37 -9.23
CA GLN A 206 8.97 -11.45 -8.72
C GLN A 206 10.46 -11.08 -8.80
N GLY A 207 10.87 -10.43 -9.90
CA GLY A 207 12.23 -9.92 -10.06
C GLY A 207 12.61 -8.82 -9.06
N ASP A 208 11.61 -8.01 -8.63
CA ASP A 208 11.84 -6.91 -7.70
C ASP A 208 12.03 -7.39 -6.26
N MET A 209 11.52 -8.60 -5.91
CA MET A 209 11.58 -9.10 -4.52
C MET A 209 13.01 -9.33 -4.04
N ALA A 210 13.97 -9.57 -4.93
CA ALA A 210 15.39 -9.71 -4.58
C ALA A 210 16.04 -8.41 -4.09
N ALA A 211 15.42 -7.25 -4.35
CA ALA A 211 15.90 -5.94 -3.90
C ALA A 211 15.58 -5.64 -2.43
N PHE A 212 14.77 -6.46 -1.77
CA PHE A 212 14.46 -6.32 -0.35
C PHE A 212 15.63 -6.79 0.52
N THR A 213 16.72 -6.03 0.50
CA THR A 213 17.95 -6.29 1.26
C THR A 213 17.98 -5.60 2.63
N VAL A 214 16.95 -4.81 2.95
CA VAL A 214 16.77 -4.13 4.24
C VAL A 214 15.77 -4.89 5.11
N PRO A 215 15.73 -4.63 6.44
CA PRO A 215 14.69 -5.16 7.32
C PRO A 215 13.31 -4.93 6.73
N THR A 216 12.51 -5.99 6.62
CA THR A 216 11.21 -5.93 5.96
C THR A 216 10.13 -6.55 6.84
N LEU A 217 9.00 -5.87 6.97
CA LEU A 217 7.79 -6.36 7.62
C LEU A 217 6.69 -6.54 6.57
N ILE A 218 6.08 -7.72 6.53
CA ILE A 218 4.94 -8.04 5.69
C ILE A 218 3.74 -8.28 6.61
N ILE A 219 2.66 -7.51 6.42
CA ILE A 219 1.41 -7.66 7.16
C ILE A 219 0.28 -7.91 6.16
N HIS A 220 -0.56 -8.92 6.43
CA HIS A 220 -1.69 -9.22 5.54
C HIS A 220 -2.90 -9.70 6.32
N GLY A 221 -4.09 -9.41 5.78
CA GLY A 221 -5.35 -9.92 6.30
C GLY A 221 -5.62 -11.34 5.81
N GLY A 222 -5.90 -12.28 6.72
CA GLY A 222 -6.27 -13.66 6.35
C GLY A 222 -7.61 -13.75 5.63
N ALA A 223 -8.50 -12.77 5.82
CA ALA A 223 -9.80 -12.67 5.14
C ALA A 223 -9.81 -11.62 4.01
N ASP A 224 -8.63 -11.28 3.47
CA ASP A 224 -8.51 -10.31 2.36
C ASP A 224 -9.07 -10.89 1.05
N ALA A 225 -10.28 -10.45 0.70
CA ALA A 225 -10.95 -10.84 -0.54
C ALA A 225 -10.60 -9.94 -1.75
N THR A 226 -9.78 -8.90 -1.53
CA THR A 226 -9.36 -7.96 -2.59
C THR A 226 -8.00 -8.35 -3.15
N VAL A 227 -7.07 -8.67 -2.26
CA VAL A 227 -5.73 -9.19 -2.57
C VAL A 227 -5.56 -10.51 -1.81
N PRO A 228 -5.89 -11.67 -2.41
CA PRO A 228 -5.83 -12.95 -1.71
C PRO A 228 -4.44 -13.25 -1.17
N ILE A 229 -4.37 -13.63 0.11
CA ILE A 229 -3.11 -13.79 0.85
C ILE A 229 -2.21 -14.88 0.26
N ASP A 230 -2.79 -16.00 -0.18
CA ASP A 230 -2.11 -17.17 -0.73
C ASP A 230 -1.40 -16.86 -2.06
N THR A 231 -1.93 -15.94 -2.85
CA THR A 231 -1.36 -15.52 -4.14
C THR A 231 -0.44 -14.30 -4.02
N SER A 232 -0.39 -13.65 -2.87
CA SER A 232 0.37 -12.43 -2.62
C SER A 232 1.35 -12.57 -1.44
N ALA A 233 0.95 -12.26 -0.22
CA ALA A 233 1.86 -12.17 0.93
C ALA A 233 2.51 -13.49 1.31
N ASP A 234 1.81 -14.63 1.20
CA ASP A 234 2.40 -15.97 1.45
C ASP A 234 3.54 -16.28 0.48
N ARG A 235 3.46 -15.75 -0.74
CA ARG A 235 4.52 -15.89 -1.74
C ARG A 235 5.63 -14.87 -1.51
N ALA A 236 5.27 -13.61 -1.26
CA ALA A 236 6.24 -12.55 -0.98
C ALA A 236 7.13 -12.87 0.23
N ALA A 237 6.54 -13.42 1.31
CA ALA A 237 7.26 -13.81 2.51
C ALA A 237 8.31 -14.91 2.26
N LYS A 238 8.10 -15.78 1.28
CA LYS A 238 9.06 -16.80 0.87
C LYS A 238 10.19 -16.24 -0.01
N MET A 239 9.95 -15.10 -0.66
CA MET A 239 10.88 -14.49 -1.61
C MET A 239 11.76 -13.41 -0.97
N VAL A 240 11.32 -12.82 0.16
CA VAL A 240 12.09 -11.80 0.89
C VAL A 240 12.82 -12.44 2.07
N PRO A 241 14.16 -12.59 1.99
CA PRO A 241 14.91 -13.21 3.06
C PRO A 241 14.77 -12.44 4.37
N ASN A 242 14.50 -13.18 5.47
CA ASN A 242 14.38 -12.62 6.83
C ASN A 242 13.26 -11.57 7.00
N ALA A 243 12.25 -11.57 6.13
CA ALA A 243 11.08 -10.74 6.38
C ALA A 243 10.33 -11.22 7.63
N LEU A 244 9.92 -10.26 8.45
CA LEU A 244 8.90 -10.53 9.46
C LEU A 244 7.55 -10.64 8.76
N TYR A 245 6.85 -11.75 8.96
CA TYR A 245 5.54 -11.98 8.40
C TYR A 245 4.47 -12.05 9.49
N ARG A 246 3.42 -11.26 9.34
CA ARG A 246 2.27 -11.17 10.26
C ARG A 246 0.98 -11.36 9.49
N VAL A 247 0.21 -12.35 9.88
CA VAL A 247 -1.16 -12.55 9.38
C VAL A 247 -2.15 -12.11 10.45
N TYR A 248 -3.09 -11.25 10.06
CA TYR A 248 -4.24 -10.91 10.87
C TYR A 248 -5.41 -11.75 10.37
N GLU A 249 -5.62 -12.91 11.00
CA GLU A 249 -6.43 -14.02 10.48
C GLU A 249 -7.82 -13.59 9.98
N ASP A 250 -8.51 -12.74 10.73
CA ASP A 250 -9.88 -12.30 10.41
C ASP A 250 -9.94 -10.93 9.70
N ALA A 251 -8.79 -10.31 9.41
CA ALA A 251 -8.75 -8.97 8.86
C ALA A 251 -9.03 -8.97 7.35
N PRO A 252 -9.87 -8.03 6.88
CA PRO A 252 -10.11 -7.79 5.46
C PRO A 252 -8.98 -6.95 4.86
N HIS A 253 -9.12 -6.56 3.57
CA HIS A 253 -8.15 -5.70 2.90
C HIS A 253 -7.95 -4.35 3.60
N GLY A 254 -9.04 -3.73 4.07
CA GLY A 254 -9.03 -2.44 4.77
C GLY A 254 -8.48 -2.48 6.19
N LEU A 255 -7.57 -3.39 6.49
CA LEU A 255 -7.01 -3.62 7.84
C LEU A 255 -6.31 -2.40 8.46
N PHE A 256 -5.88 -1.43 7.66
CA PHE A 256 -5.32 -0.16 8.18
C PHE A 256 -6.33 0.61 9.04
N PHE A 257 -7.61 0.37 8.83
CA PHE A 257 -8.69 0.90 9.64
C PHE A 257 -9.27 -0.14 10.60
N THR A 258 -9.70 -1.32 10.08
CA THR A 258 -10.40 -2.33 10.88
C THR A 258 -9.51 -2.89 12.00
N ASP A 259 -8.21 -3.01 11.74
CA ASP A 259 -7.23 -3.57 12.64
C ASP A 259 -6.15 -2.57 13.07
N LYS A 260 -6.45 -1.26 13.01
CA LYS A 260 -5.50 -0.21 13.42
C LYS A 260 -4.94 -0.39 14.82
N HIS A 261 -5.74 -0.95 15.73
CA HIS A 261 -5.33 -1.26 17.11
C HIS A 261 -4.24 -2.35 17.21
N ARG A 262 -4.04 -3.15 16.15
CA ARG A 262 -2.95 -4.12 15.99
C ARG A 262 -1.85 -3.55 15.09
N LEU A 263 -2.24 -2.94 13.98
CA LEU A 263 -1.32 -2.42 12.97
C LEU A 263 -0.42 -1.31 13.53
N ASN A 264 -0.97 -0.33 14.25
CA ASN A 264 -0.18 0.78 14.78
C ASN A 264 0.88 0.31 15.77
N PRO A 265 0.59 -0.52 16.79
CA PRO A 265 1.61 -1.12 17.64
C PRO A 265 2.66 -1.94 16.88
N ASP A 266 2.27 -2.75 15.89
CA ASP A 266 3.21 -3.55 15.11
C ASP A 266 4.17 -2.67 14.31
N LEU A 267 3.66 -1.61 13.68
CA LEU A 267 4.48 -0.59 13.00
C LEU A 267 5.47 0.06 13.97
N LEU A 268 4.99 0.53 15.14
CA LEU A 268 5.84 1.19 16.12
C LEU A 268 6.93 0.27 16.68
N VAL A 269 6.63 -1.00 16.94
CA VAL A 269 7.61 -1.99 17.39
C VAL A 269 8.66 -2.22 16.30
N PHE A 270 8.24 -2.41 15.06
CA PHE A 270 9.16 -2.62 13.94
C PHE A 270 10.07 -1.40 13.70
N LEU A 271 9.50 -0.21 13.70
CA LEU A 271 10.24 1.05 13.53
C LEU A 271 11.20 1.35 14.68
N GLY A 272 10.84 0.96 15.91
CA GLY A 272 11.62 1.24 17.12
C GLY A 272 12.84 0.34 17.31
N GLY A 273 12.82 -0.89 16.80
CA GLY A 273 13.89 -1.86 17.02
C GLY A 273 14.18 -2.78 15.83
N GLY A 274 13.49 -2.55 14.72
CA GLY A 274 13.63 -3.40 13.53
C GLY A 274 13.12 -4.83 13.76
N ILE A 275 13.72 -5.79 13.06
CA ILE A 275 13.34 -7.21 13.13
C ILE A 275 13.53 -7.79 14.52
N GLU A 276 14.62 -7.46 15.22
CA GLU A 276 14.92 -8.01 16.54
C GLU A 276 13.87 -7.66 17.59
N ALA A 277 13.43 -6.41 17.66
CA ALA A 277 12.39 -6.00 18.60
C ALA A 277 11.03 -6.65 18.31
N ALA A 278 10.69 -6.82 17.05
CA ALA A 278 9.43 -7.44 16.63
C ALA A 278 9.42 -8.97 16.89
N SER A 279 10.56 -9.66 16.78
CA SER A 279 10.66 -11.11 17.02
C SER A 279 10.53 -11.49 18.50
N HIS A 280 10.85 -10.60 19.42
CA HIS A 280 10.76 -10.87 20.88
C HIS A 280 9.36 -10.65 21.47
N ARG A 281 8.46 -9.96 20.78
CA ARG A 281 7.06 -9.86 21.19
C ARG A 281 6.28 -11.06 20.61
N LYS A 282 5.89 -12.04 21.44
CA LYS A 282 4.79 -12.93 21.14
C LYS A 282 3.53 -12.08 21.01
N LEU A 283 3.22 -11.64 19.81
CA LEU A 283 1.98 -10.94 19.53
C LEU A 283 0.89 -12.00 19.46
N GLU A 284 -0.12 -11.86 20.32
CA GLU A 284 -1.27 -12.77 20.35
C GLU A 284 -1.91 -12.78 18.95
N GLY A 285 -1.96 -13.94 18.33
CA GLY A 285 -2.74 -14.23 17.13
C GLY A 285 -2.01 -14.26 15.78
N GLY A 286 -0.68 -14.17 15.69
CA GLY A 286 0.02 -14.24 14.40
C GLY A 286 0.80 -15.54 14.19
N LYS A 287 0.71 -16.15 13.00
CA LYS A 287 1.64 -17.18 12.56
C LYS A 287 3.00 -16.54 12.25
N THR A 288 4.03 -16.97 12.92
CA THR A 288 5.42 -16.65 12.56
C THR A 288 5.93 -17.76 11.64
N LEU A 289 6.24 -17.44 10.40
CA LEU A 289 7.12 -18.31 9.60
C LEU A 289 8.56 -17.97 10.01
N VAL A 290 9.24 -18.98 10.52
CA VAL A 290 10.68 -18.95 10.85
C VAL A 290 11.47 -19.17 9.56
#